data_5c8cf9680485fef21e0d0781a71b5a38
#
_entry.id   5c8cf9680485fef21e0d0781a71b5a38
#
_cell.length_a   1.000
_cell.length_b   1.000
_cell.length_c   1.000
_cell.angle_alpha   90.00
_cell.angle_beta   90.00
_cell.angle_gamma   90.00
#
_symmetry.space_group_name_H-M   'P 1'
#
loop_
_entity.id
_entity.type
_entity.pdbx_description
1 polymer ?
#
loop_
_entity_poly.entity_id
_entity_poly.type
_entity_poly.pdbx_seq_one_letter_code
_entity_poly.pdbx_strand_id
1 'polypeptide(L)'
;MATAIEFNHVGKQYRLGLVSTGTISHDLNRWWQTAILRREDPYLKIGSVNDRTLKADSDYVWALRDIDFKVEQGDVVGIIGKNGAGKSTLLKLLSKVTAPTVGTIRARGRIASLLEVGTGFHQEMTGRENIYMNGAILGMTKAEIASKLDEIVDFSGCERYLDTPVKRYSSGMTVRLGFAVAAHLDPEILVVDEVLAVGDAEFQKKAIGKMQDVSKGEGRTVLFVSHNMASVQRLCKTGLLLENGTVKFRGAISDTIATYLTDEIIQSEYINPNPNLNDKLNLLWAKVSPATGSLVYPTTAMDVKFRIRVNTHIEHLVVGFNLYSSFQNPLARADYNDRDGIYTLAPGEYDFHFQIPANTLSNGEYTIVLDVAERNVKNYAGEDTKLTFRVDIDEESNINTFSENVDFKSSIIREMWLKDYKLIK
;
A
#
# COMPACT_ATOMS: atom_id res chain seq x y z
N MET A 1 -6.57 -17.87 23.73
CA MET A 1 -5.18 -17.78 23.19
C MET A 1 -4.43 -16.74 24.03
N ALA A 2 -3.11 -16.79 24.08
CA ALA A 2 -2.35 -15.80 24.84
C ALA A 2 -2.18 -14.52 24.00
N THR A 3 -2.33 -13.35 24.62
CA THR A 3 -2.10 -12.06 23.93
C THR A 3 -0.61 -11.85 23.71
N ALA A 4 -0.22 -11.65 22.44
CA ALA A 4 1.16 -11.34 22.05
C ALA A 4 1.45 -9.84 22.11
N ILE A 5 0.50 -9.02 21.65
CA ILE A 5 0.64 -7.56 21.63
C ILE A 5 -0.66 -6.93 22.14
N GLU A 6 -0.54 -5.92 23.01
CA GLU A 6 -1.65 -5.13 23.52
C GLU A 6 -1.31 -3.63 23.37
N PHE A 7 -2.14 -2.93 22.64
CA PHE A 7 -2.17 -1.47 22.58
C PHE A 7 -3.31 -1.00 23.49
N ASN A 8 -3.03 -0.11 24.43
CA ASN A 8 -3.98 0.38 25.40
C ASN A 8 -4.01 1.91 25.33
N HIS A 9 -5.04 2.45 24.69
CA HIS A 9 -5.28 3.88 24.47
C HIS A 9 -4.04 4.64 23.99
N VAL A 10 -3.34 4.07 23.00
CA VAL A 10 -2.07 4.61 22.52
C VAL A 10 -2.29 5.79 21.59
N GLY A 11 -1.57 6.88 21.87
CA GLY A 11 -1.52 8.05 21.00
C GLY A 11 -0.10 8.52 20.77
N LYS A 12 0.14 9.07 19.55
CA LYS A 12 1.41 9.69 19.17
C LYS A 12 1.17 11.03 18.53
N GLN A 13 1.71 12.05 19.16
CA GLN A 13 1.66 13.43 18.69
C GLN A 13 3.06 13.86 18.22
N TYR A 14 3.13 14.59 17.12
CA TYR A 14 4.34 15.22 16.63
C TYR A 14 4.14 16.76 16.60
N ARG A 15 5.22 17.49 16.80
CA ARG A 15 5.24 18.93 16.58
C ARG A 15 5.76 19.20 15.17
N LEU A 16 5.07 20.06 14.43
CA LEU A 16 5.48 20.55 13.13
C LEU A 16 6.46 21.74 13.30
N GLY A 17 7.37 21.91 12.36
CA GLY A 17 8.35 22.99 12.34
C GLY A 17 9.73 22.61 12.88
N LEU A 18 10.64 23.58 12.93
CA LEU A 18 11.99 23.38 13.43
C LEU A 18 11.96 23.00 14.91
N VAL A 19 12.73 21.99 15.28
CA VAL A 19 12.92 21.51 16.66
C VAL A 19 13.75 22.54 17.43
N SER A 20 13.28 23.75 17.51
CA SER A 20 13.84 24.78 18.37
C SER A 20 12.84 25.03 19.49
N THR A 21 13.24 24.72 20.70
CA THR A 21 12.54 25.11 21.92
C THR A 21 12.55 26.64 22.01
N GLY A 22 11.58 27.24 21.36
CA GLY A 22 11.50 28.72 21.25
C GLY A 22 11.36 29.43 22.57
N THR A 23 11.04 28.74 23.68
CA THR A 23 10.93 29.37 24.99
C THR A 23 11.04 28.36 26.13
N ILE A 24 12.04 28.51 26.95
CA ILE A 24 12.21 27.82 28.25
C ILE A 24 10.92 27.92 29.11
N SER A 25 10.14 28.97 28.94
CA SER A 25 8.88 29.19 29.63
C SER A 25 7.80 28.12 29.30
N HIS A 26 7.77 27.56 28.10
CA HIS A 26 6.84 26.52 27.72
C HIS A 26 7.19 25.19 28.38
N ASP A 27 8.47 24.82 28.40
CA ASP A 27 8.94 23.60 29.03
C ASP A 27 8.80 23.66 30.56
N LEU A 28 9.03 24.84 31.15
CA LEU A 28 8.85 25.08 32.57
C LEU A 28 7.38 25.02 32.98
N ASN A 29 6.47 25.58 32.17
CA ASN A 29 5.03 25.51 32.39
C ASN A 29 4.50 24.07 32.27
N ARG A 30 4.96 23.33 31.29
CA ARG A 30 4.67 21.92 31.10
C ARG A 30 5.11 21.10 32.31
N TRP A 31 6.38 21.28 32.72
CA TRP A 31 6.92 20.59 33.89
C TRP A 31 6.14 20.96 35.17
N TRP A 32 5.83 22.25 35.35
CA TRP A 32 5.06 22.71 36.51
C TRP A 32 3.65 22.10 36.57
N GLN A 33 2.97 22.03 35.45
CA GLN A 33 1.60 21.48 35.41
C GLN A 33 1.60 19.94 35.55
N THR A 34 2.55 19.25 34.93
CA THR A 34 2.58 17.79 34.95
C THR A 34 3.26 17.22 36.19
N ALA A 35 4.41 17.77 36.61
CA ALA A 35 5.21 17.24 37.72
C ALA A 35 4.74 17.75 39.09
N ILE A 36 4.35 19.02 39.19
CA ILE A 36 3.97 19.64 40.48
C ILE A 36 2.47 19.59 40.71
N LEU A 37 1.68 20.03 39.73
CA LEU A 37 0.22 20.09 39.84
C LEU A 37 -0.47 18.76 39.52
N ARG A 38 0.28 17.77 39.01
CA ARG A 38 -0.26 16.45 38.56
C ARG A 38 -1.48 16.57 37.65
N ARG A 39 -1.56 17.65 36.87
CA ARG A 39 -2.60 17.87 35.85
C ARG A 39 -2.17 17.22 34.54
N GLU A 40 -3.15 16.91 33.72
CA GLU A 40 -2.89 16.48 32.33
C GLU A 40 -2.10 17.55 31.60
N ASP A 41 -1.17 17.10 30.74
CA ASP A 41 -0.38 17.99 29.90
C ASP A 41 -1.31 18.85 29.02
N PRO A 42 -1.32 20.18 29.16
CA PRO A 42 -2.22 21.07 28.43
C PRO A 42 -2.05 20.98 26.91
N TYR A 43 -0.88 20.53 26.45
CA TYR A 43 -0.59 20.38 25.02
C TYR A 43 -1.20 19.10 24.41
N LEU A 44 -1.67 18.14 25.20
CA LEU A 44 -2.41 16.97 24.73
C LEU A 44 -3.82 17.32 24.23
N LYS A 45 -4.35 18.48 24.61
CA LYS A 45 -5.68 18.94 24.17
C LYS A 45 -5.62 19.70 22.83
N ILE A 46 -4.42 20.03 22.37
CA ILE A 46 -4.17 20.80 21.16
C ILE A 46 -3.59 19.85 20.10
N GLY A 47 -4.13 19.86 18.90
CA GLY A 47 -3.57 19.11 17.77
C GLY A 47 -4.62 18.81 16.71
N SER A 48 -4.29 19.07 15.48
CA SER A 48 -5.11 18.73 14.31
C SER A 48 -4.95 17.26 13.94
N VAL A 49 -5.94 16.72 13.26
CA VAL A 49 -5.88 15.42 12.60
C VAL A 49 -4.82 15.51 11.49
N ASN A 50 -4.11 14.42 11.22
CA ASN A 50 -3.09 14.37 10.16
C ASN A 50 -3.76 14.28 8.77
N ASP A 51 -4.46 15.33 8.41
CA ASP A 51 -5.04 15.51 7.07
C ASP A 51 -4.19 16.53 6.30
N ARG A 52 -3.56 16.07 5.21
CA ARG A 52 -2.70 16.89 4.36
C ARG A 52 -3.45 17.92 3.53
N THR A 53 -4.77 17.77 3.41
CA THR A 53 -5.63 18.66 2.62
C THR A 53 -6.11 19.87 3.40
N LEU A 54 -6.05 19.82 4.74
CA LEU A 54 -6.49 20.89 5.61
C LEU A 54 -5.30 21.75 6.07
N LYS A 55 -5.47 23.07 6.09
CA LYS A 55 -4.51 23.97 6.75
C LYS A 55 -4.49 23.65 8.24
N ALA A 56 -3.30 23.35 8.76
CA ALA A 56 -3.13 23.07 10.17
C ALA A 56 -3.37 24.33 11.00
N ASP A 57 -4.35 24.29 11.88
CA ASP A 57 -4.62 25.34 12.87
C ASP A 57 -3.71 25.25 14.10
N SER A 58 -2.81 24.29 14.13
CA SER A 58 -1.93 23.97 15.27
C SER A 58 -0.58 23.44 14.81
N ASP A 59 0.48 23.83 15.56
CA ASP A 59 1.83 23.26 15.39
C ASP A 59 1.93 21.78 15.80
N TYR A 60 0.87 21.18 16.33
CA TYR A 60 0.83 19.81 16.79
C TYR A 60 -0.11 18.96 15.92
N VAL A 61 0.34 17.77 15.54
CA VAL A 61 -0.42 16.82 14.75
C VAL A 61 -0.43 15.46 15.43
N TRP A 62 -1.63 14.90 15.57
CA TRP A 62 -1.80 13.52 16.04
C TRP A 62 -1.61 12.54 14.88
N ALA A 63 -0.48 11.86 14.88
CA ALA A 63 -0.24 10.78 13.93
C ALA A 63 -1.01 9.51 14.29
N LEU A 64 -1.24 9.28 15.59
CA LEU A 64 -2.09 8.22 16.13
C LEU A 64 -2.85 8.76 17.33
N ARG A 65 -4.11 8.38 17.46
CA ARG A 65 -5.00 8.82 18.54
C ARG A 65 -5.88 7.67 18.98
N ASP A 66 -5.85 7.37 20.30
CA ASP A 66 -6.70 6.38 20.95
C ASP A 66 -6.68 5.00 20.26
N ILE A 67 -5.48 4.51 19.98
CA ILE A 67 -5.30 3.18 19.41
C ILE A 67 -5.45 2.14 20.50
N ASP A 68 -6.51 1.34 20.41
CA ASP A 68 -6.80 0.26 21.36
C ASP A 68 -7.12 -1.03 20.60
N PHE A 69 -6.24 -2.03 20.72
CA PHE A 69 -6.47 -3.38 20.18
C PHE A 69 -5.46 -4.39 20.73
N LYS A 70 -5.80 -5.68 20.58
CA LYS A 70 -4.95 -6.80 20.98
C LYS A 70 -4.68 -7.71 19.79
N VAL A 71 -3.50 -8.30 19.76
CA VAL A 71 -3.11 -9.32 18.79
C VAL A 71 -2.80 -10.60 19.57
N GLU A 72 -3.44 -11.68 19.18
CA GLU A 72 -3.21 -12.98 19.80
C GLU A 72 -1.92 -13.63 19.25
N GLN A 73 -1.36 -14.54 20.05
CA GLN A 73 -0.16 -15.27 19.63
C GLN A 73 -0.48 -16.17 18.43
N GLY A 74 0.36 -16.08 17.39
CA GLY A 74 0.17 -16.82 16.13
C GLY A 74 -0.73 -16.13 15.11
N ASP A 75 -1.25 -14.93 15.40
CA ASP A 75 -2.02 -14.16 14.44
C ASP A 75 -1.13 -13.51 13.39
N VAL A 76 -1.62 -13.50 12.15
CA VAL A 76 -1.07 -12.73 11.04
C VAL A 76 -2.04 -11.60 10.73
N VAL A 77 -1.68 -10.38 11.14
CA VAL A 77 -2.54 -9.20 11.07
C VAL A 77 -2.09 -8.27 9.96
N GLY A 78 -2.97 -7.99 9.01
CA GLY A 78 -2.76 -6.98 7.97
C GLY A 78 -3.15 -5.59 8.48
N ILE A 79 -2.25 -4.61 8.39
CA ILE A 79 -2.54 -3.22 8.71
C ILE A 79 -2.74 -2.45 7.42
N ILE A 80 -3.95 -1.98 7.19
CA ILE A 80 -4.40 -1.31 5.97
C ILE A 80 -4.73 0.14 6.28
N GLY A 81 -4.63 1.02 5.30
CA GLY A 81 -5.02 2.43 5.41
C GLY A 81 -4.32 3.29 4.37
N LYS A 82 -4.88 4.47 4.10
CA LYS A 82 -4.33 5.44 3.14
C LYS A 82 -2.96 5.98 3.57
N ASN A 83 -2.26 6.65 2.66
CA ASN A 83 -1.03 7.36 3.00
C ASN A 83 -1.31 8.45 4.04
N GLY A 84 -0.53 8.43 5.14
CA GLY A 84 -0.78 9.33 6.27
C GLY A 84 -1.73 8.78 7.34
N ALA A 85 -2.35 7.62 7.16
CA ALA A 85 -3.26 7.01 8.17
C ALA A 85 -2.59 6.63 9.49
N GLY A 86 -1.26 6.66 9.59
CA GLY A 86 -0.52 6.36 10.80
C GLY A 86 0.17 5.00 10.83
N LYS A 87 0.10 4.19 9.76
CA LYS A 87 0.68 2.83 9.67
C LYS A 87 2.15 2.78 10.12
N SER A 88 3.02 3.52 9.45
CA SER A 88 4.46 3.53 9.78
C SER A 88 4.75 4.08 11.18
N THR A 89 3.91 4.99 11.70
CA THR A 89 4.03 5.46 13.08
C THR A 89 3.69 4.35 14.07
N LEU A 90 2.63 3.58 13.80
CA LEU A 90 2.24 2.44 14.63
C LEU A 90 3.36 1.39 14.70
N LEU A 91 3.97 1.08 13.54
CA LEU A 91 5.10 0.15 13.48
C LEU A 91 6.32 0.67 14.23
N LYS A 92 6.67 1.96 14.10
CA LYS A 92 7.79 2.60 14.83
C LYS A 92 7.58 2.57 16.35
N LEU A 93 6.35 2.71 16.82
CA LEU A 93 6.02 2.58 18.24
C LEU A 93 6.22 1.14 18.73
N LEU A 94 5.75 0.15 17.96
CA LEU A 94 5.89 -1.25 18.30
C LEU A 94 7.36 -1.69 18.30
N SER A 95 8.12 -1.26 17.30
CA SER A 95 9.57 -1.53 17.18
C SER A 95 10.42 -0.71 18.15
N LYS A 96 9.82 0.08 19.04
CA LYS A 96 10.49 0.93 20.05
C LYS A 96 11.45 1.98 19.45
N VAL A 97 11.34 2.30 18.16
CA VAL A 97 12.07 3.40 17.51
C VAL A 97 11.64 4.75 18.09
N THR A 98 10.36 4.85 18.50
CA THR A 98 9.82 6.02 19.19
C THR A 98 8.89 5.59 20.32
N ALA A 99 8.77 6.42 21.36
CA ALA A 99 7.84 6.15 22.46
C ALA A 99 6.45 6.74 22.17
N PRO A 100 5.36 6.16 22.70
CA PRO A 100 4.03 6.76 22.65
C PRO A 100 4.00 8.06 23.45
N THR A 101 3.14 9.00 23.05
CA THR A 101 2.88 10.24 23.80
C THR A 101 1.93 9.98 24.97
N VAL A 102 0.91 9.13 24.72
CA VAL A 102 -0.05 8.66 25.73
C VAL A 102 -0.31 7.17 25.52
N GLY A 103 -0.81 6.50 26.57
CA GLY A 103 -1.13 5.08 26.55
C GLY A 103 0.08 4.18 26.73
N THR A 104 -0.13 2.87 26.61
CA THR A 104 0.91 1.86 26.81
C THR A 104 0.83 0.76 25.74
N ILE A 105 2.01 0.26 25.33
CA ILE A 105 2.14 -0.90 24.46
C ILE A 105 2.82 -2.01 25.26
N ARG A 106 2.21 -3.18 25.30
CA ARG A 106 2.76 -4.38 25.90
C ARG A 106 2.96 -5.44 24.82
N ALA A 107 4.12 -6.05 24.78
CA ALA A 107 4.42 -7.13 23.86
C ALA A 107 5.15 -8.25 24.61
N ARG A 108 4.86 -9.49 24.25
CA ARG A 108 5.46 -10.69 24.84
C ARG A 108 6.38 -11.35 23.81
N GLY A 109 7.67 -11.39 24.13
CA GLY A 109 8.71 -11.96 23.28
C GLY A 109 9.55 -10.92 22.54
N ARG A 110 10.47 -11.40 21.70
CA ARG A 110 11.34 -10.55 20.85
C ARG A 110 10.53 -10.00 19.69
N ILE A 111 10.73 -8.71 19.41
CA ILE A 111 10.15 -8.05 18.24
C ILE A 111 11.27 -7.83 17.24
N ALA A 112 11.12 -8.36 16.04
CA ALA A 112 11.97 -8.01 14.92
C ALA A 112 11.18 -7.19 13.89
N SER A 113 11.82 -6.15 13.37
CA SER A 113 11.20 -5.24 12.42
C SER A 113 11.98 -5.22 11.12
N LEU A 114 11.28 -5.46 10.01
CA LEU A 114 11.83 -5.33 8.66
C LEU A 114 11.67 -3.91 8.11
N LEU A 115 11.34 -2.92 8.95
CA LEU A 115 11.17 -1.51 8.56
C LEU A 115 12.43 -0.90 7.94
N GLU A 116 13.59 -1.39 8.35
CA GLU A 116 14.89 -0.79 8.03
C GLU A 116 15.86 -1.84 7.48
N VAL A 117 15.39 -2.69 6.57
CA VAL A 117 16.25 -3.70 5.93
C VAL A 117 17.42 -3.03 5.21
N GLY A 118 18.64 -3.44 5.57
CA GLY A 118 19.88 -2.89 5.01
C GLY A 118 20.35 -1.58 5.64
N THR A 119 19.60 -1.00 6.59
CA THR A 119 20.14 0.09 7.41
C THR A 119 21.17 -0.47 8.40
N GLY A 120 22.21 0.31 8.66
CA GLY A 120 23.28 -0.10 9.57
C GLY A 120 24.41 -0.91 8.92
N PHE A 121 24.39 -1.14 7.60
CA PHE A 121 25.54 -1.74 6.92
C PHE A 121 26.71 -0.76 6.88
N HIS A 122 27.88 -1.25 7.29
CA HIS A 122 29.10 -0.48 7.23
C HIS A 122 29.82 -0.71 5.90
N GLN A 123 30.02 0.33 5.13
CA GLN A 123 30.51 0.27 3.76
C GLN A 123 31.92 -0.34 3.63
N GLU A 124 32.80 -0.14 4.63
CA GLU A 124 34.17 -0.65 4.64
C GLU A 124 34.27 -2.11 5.12
N MET A 125 33.23 -2.65 5.74
CA MET A 125 33.18 -4.03 6.21
C MET A 125 32.74 -4.96 5.08
N THR A 126 33.21 -6.21 5.13
CA THR A 126 32.80 -7.29 4.22
C THR A 126 31.32 -7.66 4.38
N GLY A 127 30.76 -8.38 3.42
CA GLY A 127 29.40 -8.93 3.54
C GLY A 127 29.23 -9.80 4.78
N ARG A 128 30.22 -10.66 5.06
CA ARG A 128 30.25 -11.52 6.26
C ARG A 128 30.19 -10.70 7.55
N GLU A 129 31.06 -9.70 7.69
CA GLU A 129 31.07 -8.85 8.87
C GLU A 129 29.76 -8.06 9.04
N ASN A 130 29.18 -7.59 7.92
CA ASN A 130 27.88 -6.93 7.94
C ASN A 130 26.73 -7.88 8.33
N ILE A 131 26.77 -9.17 7.94
CA ILE A 131 25.79 -10.16 8.41
C ILE A 131 25.86 -10.27 9.95
N TYR A 132 27.04 -10.39 10.53
CA TYR A 132 27.18 -10.46 11.99
C TYR A 132 26.74 -9.17 12.68
N MET A 133 27.13 -8.01 12.14
CA MET A 133 26.76 -6.72 12.70
C MET A 133 25.24 -6.48 12.62
N ASN A 134 24.64 -6.68 11.44
CA ASN A 134 23.21 -6.48 11.24
C ASN A 134 22.38 -7.50 12.03
N GLY A 135 22.77 -8.78 12.04
CA GLY A 135 22.13 -9.80 12.86
C GLY A 135 22.14 -9.45 14.34
N ALA A 136 23.26 -8.93 14.86
CA ALA A 136 23.36 -8.49 16.26
C ALA A 136 22.45 -7.27 16.55
N ILE A 137 22.38 -6.29 15.63
CA ILE A 137 21.46 -5.14 15.72
C ILE A 137 20.00 -5.62 15.77
N LEU A 138 19.66 -6.63 14.98
CA LEU A 138 18.33 -7.23 14.93
C LEU A 138 18.04 -8.21 16.08
N GLY A 139 19.00 -8.37 17.02
CA GLY A 139 18.83 -9.14 18.25
C GLY A 139 19.22 -10.62 18.18
N MET A 140 19.98 -11.04 17.14
CA MET A 140 20.57 -12.38 17.09
C MET A 140 21.83 -12.46 17.95
N THR A 141 22.03 -13.60 18.58
CA THR A 141 23.31 -13.91 19.20
C THR A 141 24.34 -14.33 18.14
N LYS A 142 25.64 -14.21 18.47
CA LYS A 142 26.71 -14.63 17.57
C LYS A 142 26.60 -16.12 17.17
N ALA A 143 26.12 -16.97 18.08
CA ALA A 143 25.90 -18.39 17.82
C ALA A 143 24.74 -18.63 16.83
N GLU A 144 23.63 -17.90 16.99
CA GLU A 144 22.50 -17.95 16.05
C GLU A 144 22.91 -17.51 14.65
N ILE A 145 23.70 -16.41 14.55
CA ILE A 145 24.18 -15.94 13.24
C ILE A 145 25.10 -16.98 12.60
N ALA A 146 26.04 -17.54 13.38
CA ALA A 146 26.99 -18.55 12.89
C ALA A 146 26.28 -19.81 12.38
N SER A 147 25.22 -20.26 13.06
CA SER A 147 24.44 -21.46 12.65
C SER A 147 23.61 -21.23 11.38
N LYS A 148 23.26 -19.98 11.08
CA LYS A 148 22.41 -19.63 9.92
C LYS A 148 23.19 -18.94 8.79
N LEU A 149 24.51 -18.81 8.94
CA LEU A 149 25.34 -18.02 8.00
C LEU A 149 25.21 -18.54 6.57
N ASP A 150 25.35 -19.84 6.37
CA ASP A 150 25.30 -20.45 5.04
C ASP A 150 23.91 -20.27 4.38
N GLU A 151 22.84 -20.44 5.17
CA GLU A 151 21.48 -20.21 4.68
C GLU A 151 21.23 -18.74 4.28
N ILE A 152 21.73 -17.79 5.08
CA ILE A 152 21.64 -16.35 4.80
C ILE A 152 22.37 -16.02 3.50
N VAL A 153 23.58 -16.56 3.33
CA VAL A 153 24.42 -16.33 2.16
C VAL A 153 23.78 -16.91 0.91
N ASP A 154 23.33 -18.16 0.94
CA ASP A 154 22.64 -18.83 -0.16
C ASP A 154 21.33 -18.10 -0.55
N PHE A 155 20.56 -17.68 0.45
CA PHE A 155 19.33 -16.93 0.23
C PHE A 155 19.59 -15.60 -0.49
N SER A 156 20.64 -14.87 -0.11
CA SER A 156 21.00 -13.59 -0.69
C SER A 156 21.56 -13.68 -2.12
N GLY A 157 22.17 -14.83 -2.48
CA GLY A 157 22.92 -15.02 -3.72
C GLY A 157 24.21 -14.20 -3.79
N CYS A 158 24.82 -13.90 -2.62
CA CYS A 158 26.02 -13.07 -2.52
C CYS A 158 27.29 -13.87 -2.17
N GLU A 159 27.31 -15.21 -2.34
CA GLU A 159 28.41 -16.10 -1.93
C GLU A 159 29.76 -15.63 -2.47
N ARG A 160 29.81 -15.31 -3.77
CA ARG A 160 31.05 -14.89 -4.45
C ARG A 160 31.65 -13.62 -3.85
N TYR A 161 30.82 -12.77 -3.26
CA TYR A 161 31.22 -11.45 -2.77
C TYR A 161 31.29 -11.37 -1.25
N LEU A 162 31.06 -12.48 -0.54
CA LEU A 162 30.88 -12.51 0.90
C LEU A 162 32.02 -11.86 1.68
N ASP A 163 33.27 -12.07 1.24
CA ASP A 163 34.46 -11.52 1.88
C ASP A 163 34.97 -10.23 1.18
N THR A 164 34.11 -9.58 0.39
CA THR A 164 34.37 -8.30 -0.29
C THR A 164 33.68 -7.16 0.50
N PRO A 165 34.31 -5.98 0.67
CA PRO A 165 33.67 -4.82 1.30
C PRO A 165 32.38 -4.39 0.58
N VAL A 166 31.34 -4.07 1.37
CA VAL A 166 29.99 -3.76 0.85
C VAL A 166 29.96 -2.52 -0.02
N LYS A 167 30.91 -1.59 0.09
CA LYS A 167 31.05 -0.46 -0.83
C LYS A 167 31.21 -0.87 -2.30
N ARG A 168 31.59 -2.12 -2.58
CA ARG A 168 31.72 -2.70 -3.94
C ARG A 168 30.47 -3.47 -4.37
N TYR A 169 29.46 -3.55 -3.52
CA TYR A 169 28.18 -4.19 -3.84
C TYR A 169 27.31 -3.26 -4.69
N SER A 170 26.47 -3.81 -5.54
CA SER A 170 25.36 -3.06 -6.09
C SER A 170 24.33 -2.77 -5.00
N SER A 171 23.49 -1.74 -5.20
CA SER A 171 22.38 -1.46 -4.29
C SER A 171 21.47 -2.68 -4.08
N GLY A 172 21.19 -3.42 -5.17
CA GLY A 172 20.41 -4.66 -5.09
C GLY A 172 21.06 -5.75 -4.23
N MET A 173 22.39 -5.94 -4.32
CA MET A 173 23.11 -6.91 -3.47
C MET A 173 23.03 -6.52 -2.00
N THR A 174 23.24 -5.24 -1.68
CA THR A 174 23.16 -4.75 -0.29
C THR A 174 21.78 -5.03 0.31
N VAL A 175 20.74 -4.73 -0.44
CA VAL A 175 19.37 -4.93 0.01
C VAL A 175 19.02 -6.41 0.12
N ARG A 176 19.41 -7.26 -0.84
CA ARG A 176 19.24 -8.72 -0.76
C ARG A 176 19.92 -9.31 0.46
N LEU A 177 21.16 -8.89 0.76
CA LEU A 177 21.90 -9.37 1.92
C LEU A 177 21.20 -8.94 3.22
N GLY A 178 20.79 -7.69 3.34
CA GLY A 178 20.04 -7.19 4.51
C GLY A 178 18.73 -7.94 4.71
N PHE A 179 17.97 -8.17 3.63
CA PHE A 179 16.75 -8.95 3.69
C PHE A 179 17.00 -10.42 4.07
N ALA A 180 18.07 -11.03 3.55
CA ALA A 180 18.46 -12.39 3.91
C ALA A 180 18.71 -12.55 5.41
N VAL A 181 19.44 -11.61 6.04
CA VAL A 181 19.63 -11.61 7.50
C VAL A 181 18.29 -11.51 8.21
N ALA A 182 17.43 -10.56 7.81
CA ALA A 182 16.15 -10.31 8.43
C ALA A 182 15.16 -11.49 8.26
N ALA A 183 15.18 -12.17 7.11
CA ALA A 183 14.31 -13.33 6.82
C ALA A 183 14.70 -14.60 7.60
N HIS A 184 15.92 -14.63 8.18
CA HIS A 184 16.39 -15.74 9.01
C HIS A 184 16.37 -15.43 10.52
N LEU A 185 15.72 -14.32 10.91
CA LEU A 185 15.42 -14.07 12.32
C LEU A 185 14.37 -15.06 12.83
N ASP A 186 14.46 -15.38 14.12
CA ASP A 186 13.48 -16.18 14.86
C ASP A 186 12.84 -15.36 16.00
N PRO A 187 12.08 -14.29 15.66
CA PRO A 187 11.36 -13.53 16.67
C PRO A 187 9.98 -14.18 16.94
N GLU A 188 9.44 -13.95 18.12
CA GLU A 188 8.06 -14.27 18.45
C GLU A 188 7.06 -13.31 17.78
N ILE A 189 7.51 -12.08 17.49
CA ILE A 189 6.71 -11.04 16.82
C ILE A 189 7.54 -10.47 15.66
N LEU A 190 7.02 -10.61 14.44
CA LEU A 190 7.62 -10.08 13.24
C LEU A 190 6.80 -8.90 12.69
N VAL A 191 7.47 -7.79 12.45
CA VAL A 191 6.88 -6.59 11.84
C VAL A 191 7.42 -6.45 10.44
N VAL A 192 6.53 -6.53 9.45
CA VAL A 192 6.86 -6.45 8.02
C VAL A 192 6.21 -5.22 7.43
N ASP A 193 7.02 -4.31 6.90
CA ASP A 193 6.54 -3.17 6.13
C ASP A 193 6.77 -3.43 4.62
N GLU A 194 6.21 -2.65 3.78
CA GLU A 194 6.20 -2.62 2.31
C GLU A 194 7.49 -3.07 1.57
N VAL A 195 8.55 -3.38 2.32
CA VAL A 195 9.91 -3.72 1.87
C VAL A 195 9.98 -5.02 1.04
N LEU A 196 8.87 -5.78 0.88
CA LEU A 196 8.85 -6.97 0.02
C LEU A 196 8.97 -6.65 -1.49
N ALA A 197 8.90 -5.38 -1.88
CA ALA A 197 9.11 -4.93 -3.26
C ALA A 197 10.60 -4.77 -3.64
N VAL A 198 11.51 -5.31 -2.83
CA VAL A 198 12.96 -5.13 -2.98
C VAL A 198 13.59 -6.26 -3.79
N GLY A 199 14.53 -5.88 -4.68
CA GLY A 199 15.23 -6.81 -5.55
C GLY A 199 14.52 -7.03 -6.88
N ASP A 200 14.96 -8.03 -7.63
CA ASP A 200 14.29 -8.46 -8.87
C ASP A 200 13.08 -9.37 -8.59
N ALA A 201 12.29 -9.63 -9.63
CA ALA A 201 11.06 -10.42 -9.52
C ALA A 201 11.29 -11.85 -8.94
N GLU A 202 12.46 -12.44 -9.20
CA GLU A 202 12.83 -13.76 -8.69
C GLU A 202 13.09 -13.71 -7.19
N PHE A 203 13.86 -12.72 -6.74
CA PHE A 203 14.13 -12.53 -5.32
C PHE A 203 12.87 -12.16 -4.53
N GLN A 204 12.00 -11.32 -5.11
CA GLN A 204 10.69 -10.98 -4.50
C GLN A 204 9.84 -12.23 -4.28
N LYS A 205 9.78 -13.14 -5.28
CA LYS A 205 9.05 -14.40 -5.14
C LYS A 205 9.65 -15.30 -4.03
N LYS A 206 10.99 -15.38 -3.96
CA LYS A 206 11.73 -16.12 -2.92
C LYS A 206 11.47 -15.51 -1.53
N ALA A 207 11.46 -14.17 -1.44
CA ALA A 207 11.17 -13.42 -0.22
C ALA A 207 9.74 -13.65 0.29
N ILE A 208 8.74 -13.55 -0.59
CA ILE A 208 7.33 -13.80 -0.26
C ILE A 208 7.15 -15.27 0.19
N GLY A 209 7.76 -16.24 -0.50
CA GLY A 209 7.75 -17.64 -0.11
C GLY A 209 8.28 -17.85 1.30
N LYS A 210 9.46 -17.30 1.62
CA LYS A 210 10.06 -17.38 2.95
C LYS A 210 9.16 -16.75 4.03
N MET A 211 8.52 -15.61 3.73
CA MET A 211 7.58 -14.96 4.66
C MET A 211 6.32 -15.81 4.89
N GLN A 212 5.84 -16.51 3.87
CA GLN A 212 4.73 -17.47 4.02
C GLN A 212 5.09 -18.65 4.93
N ASP A 213 6.29 -19.18 4.77
CA ASP A 213 6.79 -20.27 5.62
C ASP A 213 6.92 -19.81 7.07
N VAL A 214 7.46 -18.60 7.27
CA VAL A 214 7.58 -17.98 8.60
C VAL A 214 6.21 -17.72 9.22
N SER A 215 5.21 -17.32 8.44
CA SER A 215 3.86 -17.03 8.93
C SER A 215 3.02 -18.29 9.19
N LYS A 216 3.25 -19.36 8.45
CA LYS A 216 2.53 -20.66 8.60
C LYS A 216 3.17 -21.60 9.60
N GLY A 217 4.47 -21.43 9.86
CA GLY A 217 5.26 -22.26 10.78
C GLY A 217 5.27 -21.68 12.19
N GLU A 218 5.00 -22.51 13.19
CA GLU A 218 5.41 -22.32 14.60
C GLU A 218 4.71 -21.23 15.44
N GLY A 219 3.51 -20.77 15.06
CA GLY A 219 2.71 -19.90 15.95
C GLY A 219 3.30 -18.50 16.18
N ARG A 220 4.09 -17.99 15.23
CA ARG A 220 4.64 -16.61 15.26
C ARG A 220 3.56 -15.60 14.98
N THR A 221 3.64 -14.47 15.67
CA THR A 221 2.75 -13.33 15.44
C THR A 221 3.37 -12.41 14.40
N VAL A 222 2.61 -12.08 13.34
CA VAL A 222 3.09 -11.22 12.25
C VAL A 222 2.19 -10.01 12.08
N LEU A 223 2.78 -8.80 12.07
CA LEU A 223 2.10 -7.60 11.64
C LEU A 223 2.62 -7.22 10.24
N PHE A 224 1.73 -7.22 9.28
CA PHE A 224 2.05 -7.01 7.88
C PHE A 224 1.41 -5.73 7.37
N VAL A 225 2.23 -4.80 6.88
CA VAL A 225 1.78 -3.57 6.22
C VAL A 225 2.13 -3.64 4.75
N SER A 226 1.15 -3.45 3.90
CA SER A 226 1.38 -3.38 2.46
C SER A 226 0.26 -2.61 1.76
N HIS A 227 0.61 -1.96 0.66
CA HIS A 227 -0.36 -1.39 -0.26
C HIS A 227 -0.86 -2.41 -1.30
N ASN A 228 -0.23 -3.57 -1.40
CA ASN A 228 -0.67 -4.65 -2.27
C ASN A 228 -1.72 -5.50 -1.55
N MET A 229 -3.01 -5.22 -1.80
CA MET A 229 -4.14 -5.92 -1.17
C MET A 229 -4.15 -7.41 -1.47
N ALA A 230 -3.67 -7.85 -2.64
CA ALA A 230 -3.55 -9.26 -2.97
C ALA A 230 -2.55 -9.98 -2.04
N SER A 231 -1.41 -9.37 -1.74
CA SER A 231 -0.44 -9.90 -0.78
C SER A 231 -1.01 -9.93 0.63
N VAL A 232 -1.70 -8.88 1.05
CA VAL A 232 -2.36 -8.79 2.36
C VAL A 232 -3.43 -9.89 2.51
N GLN A 233 -4.29 -10.07 1.51
CA GLN A 233 -5.33 -11.09 1.52
C GLN A 233 -4.76 -12.52 1.58
N ARG A 234 -3.63 -12.74 0.93
CA ARG A 234 -2.97 -14.05 0.84
C ARG A 234 -2.22 -14.43 2.10
N LEU A 235 -1.66 -13.44 2.81
CA LEU A 235 -0.78 -13.65 3.97
C LEU A 235 -1.53 -13.52 5.30
N CYS A 236 -2.53 -12.62 5.39
CA CYS A 236 -3.16 -12.24 6.64
C CYS A 236 -4.50 -12.94 6.85
N LYS A 237 -4.82 -13.26 8.10
CA LYS A 237 -6.13 -13.80 8.51
C LYS A 237 -7.06 -12.69 9.02
N THR A 238 -6.49 -11.75 9.74
CA THR A 238 -7.20 -10.61 10.34
C THR A 238 -6.65 -9.31 9.80
N GLY A 239 -7.47 -8.26 9.78
CA GLY A 239 -7.10 -6.95 9.30
C GLY A 239 -7.42 -5.86 10.32
N LEU A 240 -6.60 -4.81 10.29
CA LEU A 240 -6.77 -3.57 11.04
C LEU A 240 -6.77 -2.42 10.03
N LEU A 241 -7.90 -1.72 9.89
CA LEU A 241 -8.01 -0.54 9.05
C LEU A 241 -7.74 0.71 9.88
N LEU A 242 -6.70 1.44 9.50
CA LEU A 242 -6.38 2.74 10.08
C LEU A 242 -6.89 3.86 9.17
N GLU A 243 -7.55 4.84 9.77
CA GLU A 243 -7.97 6.07 9.13
C GLU A 243 -7.70 7.26 10.03
N ASN A 244 -7.03 8.29 9.49
CA ASN A 244 -6.75 9.53 10.21
C ASN A 244 -6.14 9.33 11.61
N GLY A 245 -5.28 8.32 11.76
CA GLY A 245 -4.61 8.00 13.02
C GLY A 245 -5.45 7.24 14.03
N THR A 246 -6.63 6.73 13.67
CA THR A 246 -7.52 5.93 14.52
C THR A 246 -7.80 4.57 13.93
N VAL A 247 -8.27 3.61 14.74
CA VAL A 247 -8.75 2.31 14.25
C VAL A 247 -10.19 2.48 13.77
N LYS A 248 -10.41 2.36 12.47
CA LYS A 248 -11.74 2.44 11.86
C LYS A 248 -12.47 1.09 11.88
N PHE A 249 -11.77 0.03 11.55
CA PHE A 249 -12.33 -1.31 11.49
C PHE A 249 -11.29 -2.36 11.89
N ARG A 250 -11.75 -3.43 12.49
CA ARG A 250 -10.96 -4.62 12.78
C ARG A 250 -11.82 -5.86 12.59
N GLY A 251 -11.33 -6.84 11.84
CA GLY A 251 -12.11 -8.05 11.55
C GLY A 251 -11.34 -9.05 10.69
N ALA A 252 -12.08 -9.92 9.99
CA ALA A 252 -11.49 -10.77 8.98
C ALA A 252 -10.85 -9.94 7.88
N ILE A 253 -9.76 -10.44 7.30
CA ILE A 253 -9.02 -9.65 6.31
C ILE A 253 -9.86 -9.28 5.09
N SER A 254 -10.76 -10.18 4.65
CA SER A 254 -11.71 -9.93 3.55
C SER A 254 -12.61 -8.73 3.84
N ASP A 255 -13.15 -8.66 5.06
CA ASP A 255 -14.08 -7.61 5.48
C ASP A 255 -13.34 -6.28 5.66
N THR A 256 -12.10 -6.34 6.16
CA THR A 256 -11.24 -5.16 6.30
C THR A 256 -10.89 -4.56 4.95
N ILE A 257 -10.53 -5.40 3.96
CA ILE A 257 -10.26 -4.96 2.59
C ILE A 257 -11.55 -4.41 1.95
N ALA A 258 -12.68 -5.09 2.11
CA ALA A 258 -13.96 -4.61 1.59
C ALA A 258 -14.32 -3.24 2.17
N THR A 259 -14.16 -3.05 3.49
CA THR A 259 -14.39 -1.76 4.15
C THR A 259 -13.45 -0.67 3.62
N TYR A 260 -12.16 -0.99 3.45
CA TYR A 260 -11.18 -0.05 2.90
C TYR A 260 -11.54 0.39 1.47
N LEU A 261 -11.95 -0.56 0.62
CA LEU A 261 -12.33 -0.27 -0.76
C LEU A 261 -13.68 0.47 -0.88
N THR A 262 -14.61 0.22 0.06
CA THR A 262 -15.92 0.93 0.09
C THR A 262 -15.75 2.42 0.45
N ASP A 263 -14.72 2.76 1.21
CA ASP A 263 -14.39 4.16 1.56
C ASP A 263 -13.64 4.90 0.44
N GLU A 264 -13.13 4.22 -0.55
CA GLU A 264 -12.72 4.85 -1.79
C GLU A 264 -14.01 5.20 -2.53
N ILE A 265 -14.40 6.46 -2.42
CA ILE A 265 -15.59 7.03 -3.09
C ILE A 265 -15.63 6.47 -4.51
N ILE A 266 -16.74 5.79 -4.88
CA ILE A 266 -17.01 5.40 -6.27
C ILE A 266 -17.12 6.70 -7.08
N GLN A 267 -15.98 7.19 -7.54
CA GLN A 267 -15.88 8.39 -8.33
C GLN A 267 -16.10 8.02 -9.80
N SER A 268 -17.36 7.90 -10.21
CA SER A 268 -17.71 7.59 -11.61
C SER A 268 -17.58 8.78 -12.55
N GLU A 269 -17.38 9.98 -12.03
CA GLU A 269 -17.30 11.22 -12.81
C GLU A 269 -16.23 12.15 -12.25
N TYR A 270 -15.52 12.82 -13.14
CA TYR A 270 -14.54 13.86 -12.85
C TYR A 270 -14.86 15.11 -13.68
N ILE A 271 -14.85 16.26 -13.04
CA ILE A 271 -14.98 17.58 -13.70
C ILE A 271 -13.79 18.43 -13.26
N ASN A 272 -13.03 18.94 -14.21
CA ASN A 272 -11.93 19.84 -13.92
C ASN A 272 -12.47 21.22 -13.50
N PRO A 273 -12.30 21.65 -12.25
CA PRO A 273 -12.87 22.91 -11.79
C PRO A 273 -12.15 24.15 -12.37
N ASN A 274 -10.85 24.00 -12.72
CA ASN A 274 -10.01 25.11 -13.16
C ASN A 274 -9.06 24.69 -14.28
N PRO A 275 -9.53 24.54 -15.53
CA PRO A 275 -8.67 24.23 -16.67
C PRO A 275 -7.58 25.29 -16.85
N ASN A 276 -6.33 24.89 -16.88
CA ASN A 276 -5.22 25.82 -17.09
C ASN A 276 -5.06 26.15 -18.58
N LEU A 277 -5.46 27.34 -18.96
CA LEU A 277 -5.40 27.81 -20.36
C LEU A 277 -3.96 27.90 -20.93
N ASN A 278 -2.96 27.94 -20.07
CA ASN A 278 -1.54 27.98 -20.48
C ASN A 278 -0.99 26.57 -20.77
N ASP A 279 -1.68 25.52 -20.37
CA ASP A 279 -1.28 24.15 -20.72
C ASP A 279 -1.66 23.83 -22.17
N LYS A 280 -0.81 23.07 -22.85
CA LYS A 280 -1.07 22.64 -24.24
C LYS A 280 -2.35 21.83 -24.39
N LEU A 281 -2.70 21.11 -23.31
CA LEU A 281 -3.82 20.19 -23.23
C LEU A 281 -4.50 20.27 -21.87
N ASN A 282 -5.83 20.14 -21.85
CA ASN A 282 -6.61 20.05 -20.62
C ASN A 282 -7.62 18.91 -20.73
N LEU A 283 -7.69 18.07 -19.71
CA LEU A 283 -8.83 17.21 -19.48
C LEU A 283 -9.94 18.08 -18.84
N LEU A 284 -11.10 18.17 -19.48
CA LEU A 284 -12.21 18.98 -19.00
C LEU A 284 -13.17 18.20 -18.10
N TRP A 285 -13.55 17.04 -18.53
CA TRP A 285 -14.37 16.11 -17.75
C TRP A 285 -14.15 14.67 -18.21
N ALA A 286 -14.48 13.74 -17.33
CA ALA A 286 -14.47 12.31 -17.63
C ALA A 286 -15.59 11.61 -16.86
N LYS A 287 -16.13 10.52 -17.44
CA LYS A 287 -17.19 9.74 -16.84
C LYS A 287 -17.10 8.28 -17.26
N VAL A 288 -17.37 7.39 -16.33
CA VAL A 288 -17.64 5.98 -16.58
C VAL A 288 -19.10 5.69 -16.21
N SER A 289 -19.82 5.02 -17.08
CA SER A 289 -21.23 4.69 -16.85
C SER A 289 -21.65 3.44 -17.61
N PRO A 290 -22.65 2.69 -17.13
CA PRO A 290 -23.23 1.63 -17.92
C PRO A 290 -23.79 2.19 -19.24
N ALA A 291 -23.65 1.45 -20.33
CA ALA A 291 -24.22 1.83 -21.62
C ALA A 291 -25.74 1.83 -21.58
N THR A 292 -26.35 0.98 -20.74
CA THR A 292 -27.79 0.88 -20.54
C THR A 292 -28.12 0.65 -19.07
N GLY A 293 -29.16 1.25 -18.55
CA GLY A 293 -29.58 1.10 -17.15
C GLY A 293 -28.76 1.89 -16.17
N SER A 294 -28.92 1.58 -14.89
CA SER A 294 -28.21 2.21 -13.76
C SER A 294 -27.34 1.25 -12.97
N LEU A 295 -27.60 -0.04 -13.06
CA LEU A 295 -26.82 -1.09 -12.42
C LEU A 295 -25.86 -1.71 -13.44
N VAL A 296 -24.72 -2.13 -12.96
CA VAL A 296 -23.66 -2.74 -13.77
C VAL A 296 -23.53 -4.20 -13.41
N TYR A 297 -23.83 -5.06 -14.37
CA TYR A 297 -23.63 -6.51 -14.28
C TYR A 297 -22.55 -6.95 -15.26
N PRO A 298 -22.03 -8.17 -15.19
CA PRO A 298 -21.09 -8.69 -16.17
C PRO A 298 -21.58 -8.61 -17.61
N THR A 299 -22.92 -8.71 -17.79
CA THR A 299 -23.60 -8.61 -19.09
C THR A 299 -23.81 -7.17 -19.59
N THR A 300 -23.39 -6.16 -18.78
CA THR A 300 -23.53 -4.74 -19.12
C THR A 300 -22.26 -4.21 -19.77
N ALA A 301 -22.37 -3.58 -20.92
CA ALA A 301 -21.26 -2.83 -21.51
C ALA A 301 -21.06 -1.52 -20.74
N MET A 302 -19.80 -1.09 -20.59
CA MET A 302 -19.43 0.13 -19.88
C MET A 302 -18.87 1.17 -20.83
N ASP A 303 -19.46 2.36 -20.82
CA ASP A 303 -19.00 3.52 -21.56
C ASP A 303 -17.98 4.31 -20.72
N VAL A 304 -16.83 4.62 -21.32
CA VAL A 304 -15.83 5.54 -20.78
C VAL A 304 -15.78 6.75 -21.70
N LYS A 305 -16.27 7.89 -21.22
CA LYS A 305 -16.37 9.13 -21.99
C LYS A 305 -15.58 10.22 -21.32
N PHE A 306 -14.86 11.00 -22.10
CA PHE A 306 -14.16 12.17 -21.59
C PHE A 306 -13.94 13.22 -22.67
N ARG A 307 -13.78 14.46 -22.25
CA ARG A 307 -13.52 15.62 -23.12
C ARG A 307 -12.17 16.22 -22.82
N ILE A 308 -11.40 16.43 -23.85
CA ILE A 308 -10.15 17.20 -23.79
C ILE A 308 -10.25 18.46 -24.60
N ARG A 309 -9.47 19.48 -24.20
CA ARG A 309 -9.21 20.68 -24.99
C ARG A 309 -7.74 20.74 -25.34
N VAL A 310 -7.46 20.74 -26.64
CA VAL A 310 -6.12 20.96 -27.19
C VAL A 310 -5.96 22.45 -27.49
N ASN A 311 -5.05 23.13 -26.78
CA ASN A 311 -4.82 24.57 -26.94
C ASN A 311 -3.75 24.85 -27.99
N THR A 312 -2.74 23.96 -28.12
CA THR A 312 -1.67 24.06 -29.10
C THR A 312 -1.36 22.70 -29.68
N HIS A 313 -0.76 22.67 -30.86
CA HIS A 313 -0.34 21.42 -31.50
C HIS A 313 0.55 20.59 -30.58
N ILE A 314 0.25 19.28 -30.48
CA ILE A 314 1.02 18.32 -29.68
C ILE A 314 1.49 17.20 -30.60
N GLU A 315 2.79 16.96 -30.58
CA GLU A 315 3.38 15.78 -31.20
C GLU A 315 3.34 14.60 -30.22
N HIS A 316 3.13 13.39 -30.72
CA HIS A 316 3.09 12.17 -29.91
C HIS A 316 2.03 12.20 -28.78
N LEU A 317 0.84 12.68 -29.11
CA LEU A 317 -0.30 12.69 -28.21
C LEU A 317 -0.70 11.25 -27.83
N VAL A 318 -0.90 11.04 -26.51
CA VAL A 318 -1.46 9.82 -25.93
C VAL A 318 -2.82 10.16 -25.35
N VAL A 319 -3.85 9.45 -25.76
CA VAL A 319 -5.21 9.59 -25.24
C VAL A 319 -5.82 8.22 -25.07
N GLY A 320 -6.06 7.84 -23.82
CA GLY A 320 -6.60 6.53 -23.50
C GLY A 320 -6.79 6.33 -22.02
N PHE A 321 -6.85 5.09 -21.58
CA PHE A 321 -6.93 4.73 -20.19
C PHE A 321 -6.34 3.35 -19.91
N ASN A 322 -5.95 3.14 -18.66
CA ASN A 322 -5.61 1.85 -18.10
C ASN A 322 -6.76 1.39 -17.19
N LEU A 323 -7.14 0.13 -17.30
CA LEU A 323 -8.12 -0.54 -16.44
C LEU A 323 -7.38 -1.39 -15.40
N TYR A 324 -7.73 -1.21 -14.13
CA TYR A 324 -7.18 -1.94 -13.00
C TYR A 324 -8.28 -2.68 -12.25
N SER A 325 -7.89 -3.81 -11.65
CA SER A 325 -8.73 -4.53 -10.68
C SER A 325 -8.78 -3.80 -9.34
N SER A 326 -9.67 -4.25 -8.43
CA SER A 326 -9.70 -3.83 -7.02
C SER A 326 -8.35 -3.99 -6.30
N PHE A 327 -7.51 -4.92 -6.74
CA PHE A 327 -6.18 -5.15 -6.20
C PHE A 327 -5.08 -4.32 -6.88
N GLN A 328 -5.47 -3.31 -7.66
CA GLN A 328 -4.56 -2.46 -8.43
C GLN A 328 -3.71 -3.22 -9.46
N ASN A 329 -4.15 -4.41 -9.88
CA ASN A 329 -3.50 -5.13 -10.97
C ASN A 329 -3.96 -4.58 -12.31
N PRO A 330 -3.05 -4.27 -13.26
CA PRO A 330 -3.44 -3.83 -14.59
C PRO A 330 -4.13 -4.98 -15.34
N LEU A 331 -5.30 -4.73 -15.89
CA LEU A 331 -6.10 -5.69 -16.64
C LEU A 331 -6.06 -5.43 -18.15
N ALA A 332 -6.19 -4.17 -18.54
CA ALA A 332 -6.24 -3.78 -19.93
C ALA A 332 -5.78 -2.33 -20.11
N ARG A 333 -5.41 -2.01 -21.32
CA ARG A 333 -5.17 -0.65 -21.80
C ARG A 333 -5.95 -0.43 -23.08
N ALA A 334 -6.53 0.74 -23.25
CA ALA A 334 -7.19 1.18 -24.48
C ALA A 334 -6.66 2.56 -24.85
N ASP A 335 -6.21 2.71 -26.07
CA ASP A 335 -5.67 3.95 -26.62
C ASP A 335 -6.43 4.38 -27.88
N TYR A 336 -6.58 5.68 -28.05
CA TYR A 336 -7.14 6.29 -29.27
C TYR A 336 -6.39 5.83 -30.54
N ASN A 337 -5.09 5.63 -30.43
CA ASN A 337 -4.23 5.22 -31.53
C ASN A 337 -4.43 3.76 -31.97
N ASP A 338 -5.13 2.95 -31.18
CA ASP A 338 -5.43 1.54 -31.52
C ASP A 338 -6.26 1.41 -32.81
N ARG A 339 -7.00 2.47 -33.16
CA ARG A 339 -7.87 2.47 -34.34
C ARG A 339 -7.19 2.98 -35.61
N ASP A 340 -6.59 4.18 -35.55
CA ASP A 340 -6.20 4.90 -36.77
C ASP A 340 -4.72 5.31 -36.80
N GLY A 341 -3.94 5.01 -35.76
CA GLY A 341 -2.50 5.34 -35.68
C GLY A 341 -2.19 6.84 -35.67
N ILE A 342 -3.17 7.70 -35.39
CA ILE A 342 -3.02 9.16 -35.38
C ILE A 342 -2.41 9.60 -34.05
N TYR A 343 -1.31 10.38 -34.08
CA TYR A 343 -0.58 10.84 -32.90
C TYR A 343 -0.71 12.35 -32.66
N THR A 344 -1.51 13.04 -33.47
CA THR A 344 -1.64 14.52 -33.39
C THR A 344 -3.11 14.92 -33.57
N LEU A 345 -3.51 15.97 -32.82
CA LEU A 345 -4.80 16.63 -32.99
C LEU A 345 -4.57 18.14 -33.20
N ALA A 346 -5.39 18.76 -34.01
CA ALA A 346 -5.42 20.21 -34.15
C ALA A 346 -5.96 20.87 -32.88
N PRO A 347 -5.69 22.16 -32.62
CA PRO A 347 -6.33 22.90 -31.54
C PRO A 347 -7.86 22.82 -31.63
N GLY A 348 -8.51 22.51 -30.51
CA GLY A 348 -9.97 22.31 -30.45
C GLY A 348 -10.41 21.49 -29.26
N GLU A 349 -11.70 21.26 -29.13
CA GLU A 349 -12.27 20.34 -28.13
C GLU A 349 -12.67 19.03 -28.78
N TYR A 350 -12.39 17.94 -28.09
CA TYR A 350 -12.61 16.59 -28.59
C TYR A 350 -13.29 15.72 -27.55
N ASP A 351 -14.37 15.04 -27.93
CA ASP A 351 -15.04 14.02 -27.13
C ASP A 351 -14.50 12.63 -27.52
N PHE A 352 -14.05 11.89 -26.52
CA PHE A 352 -13.64 10.50 -26.67
C PHE A 352 -14.70 9.59 -26.04
N HIS A 353 -15.02 8.53 -26.74
CA HIS A 353 -15.94 7.50 -26.30
C HIS A 353 -15.30 6.12 -26.53
N PHE A 354 -14.95 5.46 -25.44
CA PHE A 354 -14.53 4.08 -25.42
C PHE A 354 -15.63 3.22 -24.81
N GLN A 355 -15.69 1.97 -25.19
CA GLN A 355 -16.64 1.02 -24.63
C GLN A 355 -15.93 -0.26 -24.21
N ILE A 356 -16.08 -0.65 -22.95
CA ILE A 356 -15.70 -1.99 -22.47
C ILE A 356 -16.88 -2.89 -22.81
N PRO A 357 -16.68 -3.93 -23.65
CA PRO A 357 -17.78 -4.79 -24.08
C PRO A 357 -18.45 -5.53 -22.92
N ALA A 358 -19.70 -5.87 -23.06
CA ALA A 358 -20.40 -6.80 -22.20
C ALA A 358 -19.65 -8.15 -22.13
N ASN A 359 -19.81 -8.87 -21.03
CA ASN A 359 -19.17 -10.16 -20.76
C ASN A 359 -17.64 -10.10 -20.75
N THR A 360 -17.06 -8.91 -20.48
CA THR A 360 -15.61 -8.75 -20.32
C THR A 360 -15.17 -8.80 -18.86
N LEU A 361 -15.95 -8.18 -17.97
CA LEU A 361 -15.60 -8.02 -16.56
C LEU A 361 -16.46 -8.93 -15.67
N SER A 362 -15.83 -9.58 -14.69
CA SER A 362 -16.53 -10.32 -13.63
C SER A 362 -17.05 -9.33 -12.57
N ASN A 363 -17.78 -9.84 -11.57
CA ASN A 363 -18.15 -9.02 -10.42
C ASN A 363 -16.91 -8.49 -9.68
N GLY A 364 -17.00 -7.27 -9.16
CA GLY A 364 -15.93 -6.62 -8.42
C GLY A 364 -15.83 -5.14 -8.69
N GLU A 365 -14.84 -4.52 -8.10
CA GLU A 365 -14.54 -3.09 -8.28
C GLU A 365 -13.40 -2.90 -9.27
N TYR A 366 -13.53 -1.87 -10.10
CA TYR A 366 -12.59 -1.54 -11.15
C TYR A 366 -12.23 -0.07 -11.10
N THR A 367 -10.98 0.22 -11.44
CA THR A 367 -10.46 1.58 -11.51
C THR A 367 -9.99 1.87 -12.93
N ILE A 368 -10.44 2.97 -13.48
CA ILE A 368 -9.95 3.54 -14.73
C ILE A 368 -9.00 4.68 -14.39
N VAL A 369 -7.79 4.60 -14.90
CA VAL A 369 -6.79 5.67 -14.81
C VAL A 369 -6.60 6.24 -16.21
N LEU A 370 -7.05 7.49 -16.39
CA LEU A 370 -6.91 8.16 -17.69
C LEU A 370 -5.45 8.47 -17.97
N ASP A 371 -5.06 8.29 -19.23
CA ASP A 371 -3.75 8.62 -19.74
C ASP A 371 -3.94 9.63 -20.88
N VAL A 372 -3.84 10.91 -20.54
CA VAL A 372 -3.97 12.04 -21.46
C VAL A 372 -2.68 12.83 -21.40
N ALA A 373 -1.77 12.56 -22.31
CA ALA A 373 -0.39 12.95 -22.18
C ALA A 373 0.26 13.36 -23.51
N GLU A 374 1.30 14.16 -23.41
CA GLU A 374 2.35 14.30 -24.41
C GLU A 374 3.46 13.31 -24.03
N ARG A 375 3.72 12.31 -24.87
CA ARG A 375 4.61 11.19 -24.55
C ARG A 375 5.99 11.66 -24.12
N ASN A 376 6.44 11.19 -22.95
CA ASN A 376 7.73 11.55 -22.32
C ASN A 376 7.88 13.02 -21.92
N VAL A 377 6.82 13.82 -21.96
CA VAL A 377 6.84 15.25 -21.61
C VAL A 377 5.98 15.53 -20.37
N LYS A 378 4.65 15.31 -20.47
CA LYS A 378 3.74 15.63 -19.39
C LYS A 378 2.45 14.80 -19.50
N ASN A 379 1.99 14.26 -18.38
CA ASN A 379 0.63 13.76 -18.25
C ASN A 379 -0.27 14.91 -17.74
N TYR A 380 -1.37 15.15 -18.44
CA TYR A 380 -2.37 16.20 -18.15
C TYR A 380 -3.58 15.63 -17.37
N ALA A 381 -3.72 14.31 -17.29
CA ALA A 381 -4.62 13.66 -16.36
C ALA A 381 -3.88 13.47 -15.03
N GLY A 382 -4.25 14.21 -13.99
CA GLY A 382 -3.68 14.09 -12.64
C GLY A 382 -4.13 12.81 -11.93
N GLU A 383 -3.55 12.56 -10.76
CA GLU A 383 -3.95 11.40 -9.91
C GLU A 383 -5.42 11.48 -9.47
N ASP A 384 -5.99 12.67 -9.40
CA ASP A 384 -7.39 12.92 -9.02
C ASP A 384 -8.40 12.52 -10.10
N THR A 385 -7.94 12.13 -11.29
CA THR A 385 -8.79 11.74 -12.44
C THR A 385 -9.13 10.26 -12.47
N LYS A 386 -8.87 9.53 -11.39
CA LYS A 386 -9.25 8.12 -11.28
C LYS A 386 -10.75 7.98 -11.22
N LEU A 387 -11.30 7.19 -12.13
CA LEU A 387 -12.72 6.84 -12.13
C LEU A 387 -12.87 5.42 -11.60
N THR A 388 -13.85 5.19 -10.75
CA THR A 388 -14.13 3.87 -10.17
C THR A 388 -15.56 3.46 -10.48
N PHE A 389 -15.78 2.18 -10.68
CA PHE A 389 -17.10 1.59 -10.84
C PHE A 389 -17.10 0.17 -10.28
N ARG A 390 -18.31 -0.32 -9.98
CA ARG A 390 -18.53 -1.65 -9.47
C ARG A 390 -19.40 -2.46 -10.41
N VAL A 391 -19.01 -3.71 -10.65
CA VAL A 391 -19.82 -4.71 -11.35
C VAL A 391 -20.44 -5.61 -10.29
N ASP A 392 -21.77 -5.63 -10.21
CA ASP A 392 -22.51 -6.41 -9.23
C ASP A 392 -22.77 -7.83 -9.71
N ILE A 393 -23.16 -8.71 -8.77
CA ILE A 393 -23.54 -10.08 -9.09
C ILE A 393 -24.89 -10.06 -9.80
N ASP A 394 -24.98 -10.75 -10.93
CA ASP A 394 -26.24 -11.03 -11.60
C ASP A 394 -26.75 -12.40 -11.15
N GLU A 395 -27.73 -12.42 -10.25
CA GLU A 395 -28.30 -13.66 -9.70
C GLU A 395 -29.03 -14.51 -10.73
N GLU A 396 -29.44 -13.93 -11.87
CA GLU A 396 -30.15 -14.63 -12.93
C GLU A 396 -29.22 -15.21 -14.00
N SER A 397 -27.97 -14.75 -14.09
CA SER A 397 -27.01 -15.23 -15.08
C SER A 397 -26.10 -16.30 -14.50
N ASN A 398 -26.11 -17.51 -15.10
CA ASN A 398 -25.17 -18.60 -14.81
C ASN A 398 -23.70 -18.28 -15.16
N ILE A 399 -23.43 -17.09 -15.67
CA ILE A 399 -22.10 -16.60 -16.07
C ILE A 399 -21.21 -16.39 -14.84
N ASN A 400 -21.79 -16.27 -13.67
CA ASN A 400 -21.11 -15.91 -12.43
C ASN A 400 -20.72 -17.07 -11.52
N THR A 401 -20.78 -18.32 -11.97
CA THR A 401 -20.37 -19.47 -11.14
C THR A 401 -18.92 -19.39 -10.60
N PHE A 402 -18.08 -18.54 -11.21
CA PHE A 402 -16.73 -18.26 -10.70
C PHE A 402 -16.69 -17.11 -9.67
N SER A 403 -17.78 -16.38 -9.48
CA SER A 403 -17.83 -15.23 -8.59
C SER A 403 -17.94 -15.60 -7.11
N GLU A 404 -18.32 -16.79 -6.78
CA GLU A 404 -18.38 -17.31 -5.43
C GLU A 404 -16.98 -17.61 -4.85
N ASN A 405 -15.98 -17.83 -5.71
CA ASN A 405 -14.59 -17.96 -5.30
C ASN A 405 -13.94 -16.60 -5.09
N VAL A 406 -13.60 -16.28 -3.86
CA VAL A 406 -12.99 -15.03 -3.42
C VAL A 406 -11.74 -14.67 -4.24
N ASP A 407 -11.04 -15.64 -4.80
CA ASP A 407 -9.79 -15.48 -5.54
C ASP A 407 -9.96 -14.90 -6.96
N PHE A 408 -11.17 -14.82 -7.49
CA PHE A 408 -11.44 -14.39 -8.88
C PHE A 408 -12.24 -13.10 -9.00
N LYS A 409 -12.47 -12.38 -7.89
CA LYS A 409 -13.13 -11.06 -7.93
C LYS A 409 -12.30 -10.07 -8.75
N SER A 410 -12.97 -9.24 -9.54
CA SER A 410 -12.36 -8.24 -10.42
C SER A 410 -11.38 -8.85 -11.43
N SER A 411 -11.84 -9.79 -12.22
CA SER A 411 -11.08 -10.43 -13.29
C SER A 411 -11.82 -10.40 -14.63
N ILE A 412 -11.09 -10.68 -15.70
CA ILE A 412 -11.65 -10.79 -17.05
C ILE A 412 -12.36 -12.14 -17.19
N ILE A 413 -13.59 -12.13 -17.70
CA ILE A 413 -14.37 -13.35 -17.97
C ILE A 413 -13.74 -14.08 -19.15
N ARG A 414 -13.50 -15.38 -18.98
CA ARG A 414 -12.86 -16.25 -19.99
C ARG A 414 -13.86 -17.02 -20.88
N GLU A 415 -15.16 -16.77 -20.73
CA GLU A 415 -16.21 -17.51 -21.44
C GLU A 415 -16.03 -17.51 -22.96
N MET A 416 -15.51 -16.45 -23.55
CA MET A 416 -15.25 -16.32 -24.97
C MET A 416 -14.09 -17.21 -25.49
N TRP A 417 -13.36 -17.90 -24.62
CA TRP A 417 -12.22 -18.72 -25.02
C TRP A 417 -12.63 -20.15 -25.41
N LEU A 418 -13.77 -20.65 -24.90
CA LEU A 418 -14.33 -21.90 -25.34
C LEU A 418 -15.14 -21.66 -26.63
N LYS A 419 -14.59 -22.02 -27.79
CA LYS A 419 -15.25 -21.83 -29.08
C LYS A 419 -16.17 -22.98 -29.47
N ASP A 420 -15.86 -24.19 -29.05
CA ASP A 420 -16.65 -25.38 -29.32
C ASP A 420 -16.30 -26.52 -28.38
N TYR A 421 -17.27 -27.38 -28.07
CA TYR A 421 -17.03 -28.65 -27.39
C TYR A 421 -17.94 -29.74 -27.97
N LYS A 422 -17.48 -30.97 -28.01
CA LYS A 422 -18.24 -32.11 -28.54
C LYS A 422 -18.16 -33.29 -27.57
N LEU A 423 -19.33 -33.81 -27.25
CA LEU A 423 -19.41 -35.07 -26.52
C LEU A 423 -18.95 -36.22 -27.44
N ILE A 424 -17.86 -36.91 -27.06
CA ILE A 424 -17.42 -38.12 -27.73
C ILE A 424 -18.01 -39.29 -26.95
N LYS A 425 -18.87 -40.06 -27.62
CA LYS A 425 -19.49 -41.27 -27.05
C LYS A 425 -18.47 -42.35 -26.80
#